data_8bbb04bcfb546fa7d4e837b8ffc34824
#
_entry.id   8bbb04bcfb546fa7d4e837b8ffc34824
#
_cell.length_a   1.000
_cell.length_b   1.000
_cell.length_c   1.000
_cell.angle_alpha   90.00
_cell.angle_beta   90.00
_cell.angle_gamma   90.00
#
_symmetry.space_group_name_H-M   'P 1'
#
loop_
_entity.id
_entity.type
_entity.pdbx_description
1 polymer ?
#
loop_
_entity_poly.entity_id
_entity_poly.type
_entity_poly.pdbx_seq_one_letter_code
_entity_poly.pdbx_strand_id
1 'polypeptide(L)'
;MKVLVTGANGQLGYDVIKRLNALGDEPVGADREEFDITDGKATEDYITALRPDAIVHCAAYTAVDKAEDDRDTCRKVNVDGTRNIALACEKIGAKLVYISSDYVFGGSGTQPLEIDAPKDPQNIYGITKLGGEEEAQKCQKHFIVRTSWVFGINGGNFVKTMLRLADSHEKLTVVDDQTGSPTYTPDLARLICDMIKTEKYGTYHASNEGYCTWAEFAKEIMRQAGKATEIVPCTTAEYPAKAKRPGNSRLSKKCLDDAGFDRLPPWQDALARFLKELDLA
;
A
#
# COMPACT_ATOMS: atom_id res chain seq x y z
N MET A 1 13.06 13.56 -13.82
CA MET A 1 11.76 13.13 -14.37
C MET A 1 10.67 13.96 -13.72
N LYS A 2 9.64 14.35 -14.49
CA LYS A 2 8.42 14.91 -13.91
C LYS A 2 7.48 13.78 -13.54
N VAL A 3 7.10 13.67 -12.27
CA VAL A 3 6.33 12.54 -11.74
C VAL A 3 5.06 13.05 -11.04
N LEU A 4 3.90 12.70 -11.59
CA LEU A 4 2.62 12.95 -10.92
C LEU A 4 2.40 11.89 -9.83
N VAL A 5 2.11 12.33 -8.61
CA VAL A 5 1.79 11.46 -7.47
C VAL A 5 0.37 11.77 -7.02
N THR A 6 -0.59 10.87 -7.28
CA THR A 6 -1.95 11.01 -6.76
C THR A 6 -2.05 10.44 -5.36
N GLY A 7 -2.95 10.98 -4.53
CA GLY A 7 -2.97 10.63 -3.11
C GLY A 7 -1.74 11.14 -2.38
N ALA A 8 -1.28 12.33 -2.76
CA ALA A 8 -0.05 12.96 -2.30
C ALA A 8 -0.01 13.19 -0.79
N ASN A 9 -1.17 13.48 -0.18
CA ASN A 9 -1.34 13.66 1.26
C ASN A 9 -1.57 12.34 2.03
N GLY A 10 -1.54 11.19 1.33
CA GLY A 10 -1.60 9.86 1.94
C GLY A 10 -0.24 9.40 2.50
N GLN A 11 -0.22 8.25 3.19
CA GLN A 11 1.01 7.71 3.78
C GLN A 11 2.12 7.52 2.74
N LEU A 12 1.83 6.76 1.68
CA LEU A 12 2.82 6.44 0.65
C LEU A 12 3.10 7.62 -0.28
N GLY A 13 2.07 8.35 -0.71
CA GLY A 13 2.24 9.51 -1.61
C GLY A 13 3.19 10.57 -1.04
N TYR A 14 3.07 10.83 0.26
CA TYR A 14 3.97 11.74 0.99
C TYR A 14 5.44 11.30 0.88
N ASP A 15 5.75 10.02 1.15
CA ASP A 15 7.12 9.52 1.11
C ASP A 15 7.66 9.36 -0.32
N VAL A 16 6.80 9.08 -1.31
CA VAL A 16 7.18 9.10 -2.73
C VAL A 16 7.62 10.50 -3.15
N ILE A 17 6.86 11.54 -2.80
CA ILE A 17 7.23 12.94 -3.07
C ILE A 17 8.54 13.31 -2.38
N LYS A 18 8.68 12.98 -1.10
CA LYS A 18 9.91 13.21 -0.32
C LYS A 18 11.12 12.54 -0.99
N ARG A 19 10.95 11.28 -1.44
CA ARG A 19 12.02 10.54 -2.12
C ARG A 19 12.38 11.12 -3.47
N LEU A 20 11.41 11.48 -4.30
CA LEU A 20 11.63 12.10 -5.62
C LEU A 20 12.39 13.42 -5.50
N ASN A 21 12.00 14.29 -4.55
CA ASN A 21 12.71 15.53 -4.26
C ASN A 21 14.19 15.27 -3.89
N ALA A 22 14.45 14.27 -3.03
CA ALA A 22 15.80 13.90 -2.63
C ALA A 22 16.66 13.35 -3.80
N LEU A 23 16.02 12.83 -4.85
CA LEU A 23 16.69 12.36 -6.07
C LEU A 23 16.86 13.45 -7.13
N GLY A 24 16.36 14.67 -6.89
CA GLY A 24 16.39 15.76 -7.87
C GLY A 24 15.38 15.59 -9.01
N ASP A 25 14.39 14.72 -8.85
CA ASP A 25 13.25 14.61 -9.75
C ASP A 25 12.23 15.74 -9.48
N GLU A 26 11.25 15.94 -10.35
CA GLU A 26 10.19 16.97 -10.25
C GLU A 26 8.85 16.29 -9.87
N PRO A 27 8.55 16.07 -8.57
CA PRO A 27 7.26 15.54 -8.16
C PRO A 27 6.18 16.61 -8.22
N VAL A 28 5.02 16.24 -8.74
CA VAL A 28 3.78 17.02 -8.68
C VAL A 28 2.77 16.21 -7.89
N GLY A 29 2.48 16.64 -6.66
CA GLY A 29 1.45 16.02 -5.82
C GLY A 29 0.06 16.44 -6.26
N ALA A 30 -0.90 15.52 -6.23
CA ALA A 30 -2.29 15.82 -6.49
C ALA A 30 -3.21 14.95 -5.62
N ASP A 31 -4.23 15.59 -5.09
CA ASP A 31 -5.32 14.99 -4.35
C ASP A 31 -6.67 15.41 -4.99
N ARG A 32 -7.76 15.23 -4.27
CA ARG A 32 -9.10 15.54 -4.79
C ARG A 32 -9.31 17.04 -5.06
N GLU A 33 -8.52 17.90 -4.43
CA GLU A 33 -8.59 19.35 -4.60
C GLU A 33 -8.05 19.79 -5.97
N GLU A 34 -7.01 19.11 -6.48
CA GLU A 34 -6.44 19.39 -7.80
C GLU A 34 -7.31 18.80 -8.92
N PHE A 35 -7.76 17.56 -8.76
CA PHE A 35 -8.75 16.92 -9.65
C PHE A 35 -9.36 15.69 -9.02
N ASP A 36 -10.62 15.40 -9.34
CA ASP A 36 -11.28 14.16 -8.92
C ASP A 36 -10.98 13.05 -9.93
N ILE A 37 -10.23 12.03 -9.50
CA ILE A 37 -9.87 10.89 -10.36
C ILE A 37 -11.09 10.12 -10.90
N THR A 38 -12.27 10.27 -10.26
CA THR A 38 -13.52 9.63 -10.70
C THR A 38 -14.20 10.39 -11.86
N ASP A 39 -13.77 11.61 -12.14
CA ASP A 39 -14.14 12.38 -13.33
C ASP A 39 -13.12 12.15 -14.45
N GLY A 40 -13.50 11.35 -15.46
CA GLY A 40 -12.61 10.99 -16.55
C GLY A 40 -12.13 12.19 -17.38
N LYS A 41 -12.98 13.21 -17.57
CA LYS A 41 -12.61 14.41 -18.33
C LYS A 41 -11.61 15.26 -17.56
N ALA A 42 -11.86 15.53 -16.28
CA ALA A 42 -10.96 16.28 -15.43
C ALA A 42 -9.61 15.59 -15.31
N THR A 43 -9.61 14.25 -15.13
CA THR A 43 -8.39 13.43 -15.07
C THR A 43 -7.59 13.53 -16.36
N GLU A 44 -8.22 13.35 -17.52
CA GLU A 44 -7.55 13.43 -18.82
C GLU A 44 -6.98 14.83 -19.08
N ASP A 45 -7.74 15.89 -18.82
CA ASP A 45 -7.32 17.27 -19.04
C ASP A 45 -6.11 17.62 -18.16
N TYR A 46 -6.17 17.26 -16.87
CA TYR A 46 -5.07 17.52 -15.93
C TYR A 46 -3.78 16.81 -16.35
N ILE A 47 -3.85 15.50 -16.61
CA ILE A 47 -2.68 14.69 -16.99
C ILE A 47 -2.12 15.12 -18.35
N THR A 48 -2.97 15.43 -19.32
CA THR A 48 -2.56 15.86 -20.65
C THR A 48 -1.90 17.24 -20.62
N ALA A 49 -2.37 18.15 -19.79
CA ALA A 49 -1.75 19.48 -19.59
C ALA A 49 -0.41 19.39 -18.86
N LEU A 50 -0.34 18.55 -17.82
CA LEU A 50 0.88 18.37 -17.02
C LEU A 50 1.99 17.63 -17.79
N ARG A 51 1.63 16.61 -18.61
CA ARG A 51 2.53 15.72 -19.36
C ARG A 51 3.66 15.14 -18.50
N PRO A 52 3.35 14.39 -17.42
CA PRO A 52 4.37 13.75 -16.61
C PRO A 52 5.05 12.59 -17.36
N ASP A 53 6.31 12.29 -17.02
CA ASP A 53 7.03 11.10 -17.52
C ASP A 53 6.52 9.81 -16.86
N ALA A 54 6.06 9.92 -15.61
CA ALA A 54 5.49 8.82 -14.85
C ALA A 54 4.36 9.29 -13.92
N ILE A 55 3.43 8.39 -13.62
CA ILE A 55 2.36 8.59 -12.64
C ILE A 55 2.47 7.52 -11.56
N VAL A 56 2.63 7.93 -10.30
CA VAL A 56 2.54 7.03 -9.14
C VAL A 56 1.15 7.20 -8.53
N HIS A 57 0.28 6.22 -8.80
CA HIS A 57 -1.13 6.27 -8.41
C HIS A 57 -1.32 5.66 -7.01
N CYS A 58 -1.21 6.51 -5.97
CA CYS A 58 -1.42 6.15 -4.57
C CYS A 58 -2.84 6.44 -4.07
N ALA A 59 -3.62 7.26 -4.79
CA ALA A 59 -4.99 7.56 -4.40
C ALA A 59 -5.85 6.29 -4.44
N ALA A 60 -6.54 5.99 -3.33
CA ALA A 60 -7.41 4.84 -3.22
C ALA A 60 -8.43 5.01 -2.07
N TYR A 61 -9.55 4.33 -2.18
CA TYR A 61 -10.46 4.10 -1.05
C TYR A 61 -9.90 2.95 -0.21
N THR A 62 -9.37 3.24 0.97
CA THR A 62 -8.64 2.28 1.82
C THR A 62 -9.37 1.90 3.11
N ALA A 63 -10.55 2.46 3.37
CA ALA A 63 -11.35 2.15 4.57
C ALA A 63 -12.06 0.79 4.40
N VAL A 64 -11.33 -0.31 4.64
CA VAL A 64 -11.73 -1.70 4.33
C VAL A 64 -13.11 -2.06 4.87
N ASP A 65 -13.37 -1.81 6.17
CA ASP A 65 -14.67 -2.14 6.78
C ASP A 65 -15.81 -1.23 6.25
N LYS A 66 -15.52 0.04 6.01
CA LYS A 66 -16.49 0.98 5.44
C LYS A 66 -16.84 0.65 3.99
N ALA A 67 -15.91 0.04 3.24
CA ALA A 67 -16.15 -0.37 1.87
C ALA A 67 -17.31 -1.37 1.73
N GLU A 68 -17.58 -2.18 2.78
CA GLU A 68 -18.71 -3.11 2.79
C GLU A 68 -20.09 -2.39 2.71
N ASP A 69 -20.17 -1.16 3.24
CA ASP A 69 -21.37 -0.30 3.16
C ASP A 69 -21.36 0.66 1.97
N ASP A 70 -20.16 1.08 1.54
CA ASP A 70 -19.95 2.15 0.56
C ASP A 70 -19.31 1.59 -0.72
N ARG A 71 -19.90 0.52 -1.23
CA ARG A 71 -19.41 -0.26 -2.38
C ARG A 71 -19.25 0.57 -3.64
N ASP A 72 -20.22 1.42 -3.91
CA ASP A 72 -20.25 2.24 -5.13
C ASP A 72 -19.11 3.28 -5.12
N THR A 73 -18.90 3.97 -4.00
CA THR A 73 -17.79 4.93 -3.89
C THR A 73 -16.45 4.19 -3.93
N CYS A 74 -16.32 3.05 -3.24
CA CYS A 74 -15.11 2.25 -3.27
C CYS A 74 -14.78 1.81 -4.70
N ARG A 75 -15.77 1.34 -5.48
CA ARG A 75 -15.60 0.97 -6.88
C ARG A 75 -15.25 2.16 -7.75
N LYS A 76 -15.96 3.29 -7.62
CA LYS A 76 -15.66 4.51 -8.39
C LYS A 76 -14.21 4.96 -8.21
N VAL A 77 -13.72 4.98 -6.96
CA VAL A 77 -12.35 5.42 -6.68
C VAL A 77 -11.32 4.39 -7.17
N ASN A 78 -11.46 3.12 -6.75
CA ASN A 78 -10.42 2.11 -6.97
C ASN A 78 -10.44 1.51 -8.38
N VAL A 79 -11.59 1.49 -9.07
CA VAL A 79 -11.71 0.92 -10.42
C VAL A 79 -11.83 2.02 -11.47
N ASP A 80 -12.88 2.85 -11.39
CA ASP A 80 -13.13 3.83 -12.43
C ASP A 80 -12.08 4.95 -12.40
N GLY A 81 -11.64 5.39 -11.20
CA GLY A 81 -10.52 6.32 -11.03
C GLY A 81 -9.22 5.78 -11.61
N THR A 82 -8.89 4.51 -11.32
CA THR A 82 -7.69 3.87 -11.90
C THR A 82 -7.80 3.74 -13.42
N ARG A 83 -8.99 3.43 -13.97
CA ARG A 83 -9.24 3.43 -15.42
C ARG A 83 -8.91 4.78 -16.05
N ASN A 84 -9.42 5.86 -15.46
CA ASN A 84 -9.23 7.22 -15.99
C ASN A 84 -7.72 7.59 -16.00
N ILE A 85 -7.01 7.27 -14.91
CA ILE A 85 -5.55 7.46 -14.83
C ILE A 85 -4.81 6.63 -15.88
N ALA A 86 -5.14 5.34 -16.01
CA ALA A 86 -4.47 4.43 -16.96
C ALA A 86 -4.66 4.86 -18.42
N LEU A 87 -5.88 5.26 -18.80
CA LEU A 87 -6.19 5.74 -20.15
C LEU A 87 -5.45 7.06 -20.47
N ALA A 88 -5.42 8.00 -19.53
CA ALA A 88 -4.69 9.25 -19.70
C ALA A 88 -3.18 9.01 -19.78
N CYS A 89 -2.65 8.09 -18.95
CA CYS A 89 -1.25 7.69 -18.95
C CYS A 89 -0.84 7.06 -20.29
N GLU A 90 -1.63 6.11 -20.80
CA GLU A 90 -1.40 5.48 -22.10
C GLU A 90 -1.43 6.52 -23.24
N LYS A 91 -2.39 7.45 -23.21
CA LYS A 91 -2.53 8.51 -24.23
C LYS A 91 -1.29 9.38 -24.37
N ILE A 92 -0.61 9.70 -23.26
CA ILE A 92 0.60 10.53 -23.29
C ILE A 92 1.91 9.73 -23.33
N GLY A 93 1.83 8.38 -23.27
CA GLY A 93 2.96 7.46 -23.26
C GLY A 93 3.79 7.46 -21.97
N ALA A 94 3.20 7.91 -20.85
CA ALA A 94 3.84 7.93 -19.54
C ALA A 94 3.89 6.52 -18.90
N LYS A 95 4.71 6.35 -17.86
CA LYS A 95 4.73 5.13 -17.03
C LYS A 95 3.68 5.24 -15.93
N LEU A 96 3.01 4.12 -15.62
CA LEU A 96 2.03 4.03 -14.54
C LEU A 96 2.53 3.09 -13.44
N VAL A 97 2.59 3.56 -12.20
CA VAL A 97 2.71 2.69 -11.02
C VAL A 97 1.36 2.67 -10.31
N TYR A 98 0.72 1.52 -10.24
CA TYR A 98 -0.50 1.30 -9.50
C TYR A 98 -0.22 0.56 -8.19
N ILE A 99 -0.63 1.12 -7.07
CA ILE A 99 -0.48 0.50 -5.76
C ILE A 99 -1.67 -0.42 -5.50
N SER A 100 -1.42 -1.73 -5.48
CA SER A 100 -2.40 -2.77 -5.17
C SER A 100 -2.19 -3.32 -3.74
N SER A 101 -2.85 -4.42 -3.42
CA SER A 101 -2.90 -4.99 -2.07
C SER A 101 -2.83 -6.52 -2.09
N ASP A 102 -2.38 -7.10 -0.97
CA ASP A 102 -2.54 -8.51 -0.62
C ASP A 102 -4.00 -8.99 -0.59
N TYR A 103 -4.98 -8.09 -0.41
CA TYR A 103 -6.40 -8.37 -0.39
C TYR A 103 -6.98 -8.86 -1.73
N VAL A 104 -6.20 -8.85 -2.80
CA VAL A 104 -6.59 -9.48 -4.08
C VAL A 104 -6.56 -11.02 -4.02
N PHE A 105 -5.96 -11.57 -2.97
CA PHE A 105 -5.88 -13.01 -2.73
C PHE A 105 -6.91 -13.49 -1.70
N GLY A 106 -7.28 -14.77 -1.75
CA GLY A 106 -8.25 -15.38 -0.84
C GLY A 106 -7.75 -15.59 0.60
N GLY A 107 -6.43 -15.53 0.81
CA GLY A 107 -5.80 -15.61 2.12
C GLY A 107 -5.80 -17.00 2.76
N SER A 108 -5.95 -18.06 1.99
CA SER A 108 -5.84 -19.44 2.46
C SER A 108 -4.39 -19.95 2.43
N GLY A 109 -4.12 -21.04 3.17
CA GLY A 109 -2.81 -21.68 3.24
C GLY A 109 -1.80 -20.93 4.10
N THR A 110 -0.54 -21.38 4.08
CA THR A 110 0.54 -20.86 4.93
C THR A 110 1.81 -20.53 4.15
N GLN A 111 1.83 -20.84 2.85
CA GLN A 111 2.98 -20.55 1.99
C GLN A 111 2.92 -19.12 1.46
N PRO A 112 4.06 -18.49 1.16
CA PRO A 112 4.10 -17.23 0.46
C PRO A 112 3.36 -17.30 -0.89
N LEU A 113 2.57 -16.28 -1.18
CA LEU A 113 1.78 -16.15 -2.40
C LEU A 113 2.68 -15.58 -3.52
N GLU A 114 2.77 -16.30 -4.63
CA GLU A 114 3.47 -15.82 -5.83
C GLU A 114 2.59 -14.81 -6.60
N ILE A 115 3.20 -14.04 -7.51
CA ILE A 115 2.48 -12.98 -8.26
C ILE A 115 1.35 -13.54 -9.15
N ASP A 116 1.47 -14.77 -9.60
CA ASP A 116 0.52 -15.50 -10.45
C ASP A 116 -0.47 -16.38 -9.66
N ALA A 117 -0.34 -16.44 -8.31
CA ALA A 117 -1.27 -17.17 -7.48
C ALA A 117 -2.73 -16.76 -7.77
N PRO A 118 -3.69 -17.71 -7.68
CA PRO A 118 -5.10 -17.43 -7.94
C PRO A 118 -5.63 -16.27 -7.09
N LYS A 119 -6.28 -15.29 -7.74
CA LYS A 119 -6.93 -14.16 -7.08
C LYS A 119 -8.33 -14.58 -6.67
N ASP A 120 -8.66 -14.33 -5.42
CA ASP A 120 -9.97 -14.64 -4.83
C ASP A 120 -10.30 -13.67 -3.69
N PRO A 121 -10.49 -12.36 -4.01
CA PRO A 121 -10.70 -11.33 -3.00
C PRO A 121 -11.98 -11.60 -2.20
N GLN A 122 -11.89 -11.52 -0.86
CA GLN A 122 -12.95 -11.92 0.08
C GLN A 122 -13.79 -10.75 0.62
N ASN A 123 -13.53 -9.52 0.18
CA ASN A 123 -14.23 -8.31 0.61
C ASN A 123 -14.25 -7.28 -0.51
N ILE A 124 -15.08 -6.24 -0.36
CA ILE A 124 -15.30 -5.20 -1.39
C ILE A 124 -14.00 -4.44 -1.69
N TYR A 125 -13.19 -4.14 -0.69
CA TYR A 125 -11.89 -3.48 -0.91
C TYR A 125 -11.00 -4.32 -1.84
N GLY A 126 -10.82 -5.60 -1.54
CA GLY A 126 -10.01 -6.51 -2.36
C GLY A 126 -10.56 -6.67 -3.78
N ILE A 127 -11.88 -6.83 -3.94
CA ILE A 127 -12.55 -6.90 -5.25
C ILE A 127 -12.25 -5.63 -6.07
N THR A 128 -12.37 -4.45 -5.47
CA THR A 128 -12.13 -3.19 -6.17
C THR A 128 -10.65 -2.93 -6.44
N LYS A 129 -9.72 -3.40 -5.58
CA LYS A 129 -8.29 -3.34 -5.84
C LYS A 129 -7.89 -4.25 -7.00
N LEU A 130 -8.47 -5.46 -7.09
CA LEU A 130 -8.27 -6.34 -8.24
C LEU A 130 -8.82 -5.73 -9.53
N GLY A 131 -10.04 -5.16 -9.51
CA GLY A 131 -10.57 -4.41 -10.65
C GLY A 131 -9.67 -3.23 -11.08
N GLY A 132 -9.03 -2.57 -10.12
CA GLY A 132 -8.01 -1.55 -10.42
C GLY A 132 -6.75 -2.12 -11.09
N GLU A 133 -6.30 -3.34 -10.74
CA GLU A 133 -5.20 -4.01 -11.47
C GLU A 133 -5.56 -4.24 -12.93
N GLU A 134 -6.78 -4.72 -13.20
CA GLU A 134 -7.29 -4.96 -14.56
C GLU A 134 -7.34 -3.67 -15.39
N GLU A 135 -7.68 -2.55 -14.76
CA GLU A 135 -7.66 -1.24 -15.43
C GLU A 135 -6.23 -0.72 -15.65
N ALA A 136 -5.33 -0.88 -14.66
CA ALA A 136 -3.94 -0.45 -14.78
C ALA A 136 -3.19 -1.19 -15.90
N GLN A 137 -3.51 -2.47 -16.14
CA GLN A 137 -2.94 -3.28 -17.22
C GLN A 137 -3.27 -2.74 -18.64
N LYS A 138 -4.25 -1.84 -18.78
CA LYS A 138 -4.55 -1.18 -20.07
C LYS A 138 -3.49 -0.14 -20.45
N CYS A 139 -2.68 0.32 -19.50
CA CYS A 139 -1.48 1.10 -19.79
C CYS A 139 -0.31 0.14 -20.07
N GLN A 140 0.29 0.18 -21.25
CA GLN A 140 1.37 -0.74 -21.65
C GLN A 140 2.60 -0.63 -20.72
N LYS A 141 2.92 0.59 -20.28
CA LYS A 141 4.06 0.88 -19.42
C LYS A 141 3.66 0.88 -17.93
N HIS A 142 3.10 -0.23 -17.44
CA HIS A 142 2.61 -0.31 -16.07
C HIS A 142 3.50 -1.13 -15.13
N PHE A 143 3.51 -0.70 -13.86
CA PHE A 143 3.96 -1.47 -12.70
C PHE A 143 2.77 -1.62 -11.75
N ILE A 144 2.35 -2.84 -11.45
CA ILE A 144 1.38 -3.13 -10.39
C ILE A 144 2.18 -3.57 -9.17
N VAL A 145 2.07 -2.84 -8.08
CA VAL A 145 2.81 -3.11 -6.85
C VAL A 145 1.83 -3.52 -5.75
N ARG A 146 1.76 -4.82 -5.45
CA ARG A 146 0.97 -5.35 -4.33
C ARG A 146 1.77 -5.23 -3.05
N THR A 147 1.18 -4.62 -2.04
CA THR A 147 1.78 -4.40 -0.72
C THR A 147 0.80 -4.79 0.39
N SER A 148 1.27 -4.82 1.63
CA SER A 148 0.46 -5.17 2.81
C SER A 148 0.87 -4.34 4.02
N TRP A 149 -0.07 -4.10 4.96
CA TRP A 149 0.19 -3.57 6.31
C TRP A 149 1.05 -2.31 6.33
N VAL A 150 0.68 -1.34 5.50
CA VAL A 150 1.45 -0.12 5.26
C VAL A 150 1.46 0.78 6.50
N PHE A 151 2.63 1.29 6.87
CA PHE A 151 2.82 2.28 7.92
C PHE A 151 3.87 3.33 7.51
N GLY A 152 3.69 4.56 7.97
CA GLY A 152 4.56 5.69 7.69
C GLY A 152 4.22 6.90 8.55
N ILE A 153 5.03 7.97 8.41
CA ILE A 153 4.91 9.15 9.26
C ILE A 153 3.63 9.95 8.98
N ASN A 154 3.15 9.96 7.75
CA ASN A 154 1.94 10.70 7.39
C ASN A 154 0.68 9.83 7.55
N GLY A 155 -0.41 10.41 8.03
CA GLY A 155 -1.68 9.72 8.25
C GLY A 155 -1.70 8.75 9.43
N GLY A 156 -2.81 8.00 9.56
CA GLY A 156 -3.03 6.99 10.60
C GLY A 156 -2.59 5.60 10.15
N ASN A 157 -2.09 4.79 11.10
CA ASN A 157 -1.71 3.39 10.85
C ASN A 157 -1.75 2.55 12.13
N PHE A 158 -1.52 1.24 11.98
CA PHE A 158 -1.56 0.31 13.10
C PHE A 158 -0.54 0.64 14.19
N VAL A 159 0.70 0.98 13.83
CA VAL A 159 1.76 1.32 14.80
C VAL A 159 1.35 2.50 15.67
N LYS A 160 0.92 3.61 15.06
CA LYS A 160 0.44 4.78 15.79
C LYS A 160 -0.78 4.47 16.66
N THR A 161 -1.67 3.60 16.18
CA THR A 161 -2.84 3.16 16.95
C THR A 161 -2.42 2.38 18.18
N MET A 162 -1.50 1.41 18.06
CA MET A 162 -0.98 0.63 19.17
C MET A 162 -0.29 1.53 20.21
N LEU A 163 0.57 2.45 19.77
CA LEU A 163 1.26 3.39 20.68
C LEU A 163 0.28 4.25 21.45
N ARG A 164 -0.72 4.84 20.76
CA ARG A 164 -1.76 5.66 21.40
C ARG A 164 -2.60 4.87 22.42
N LEU A 165 -2.95 3.62 22.09
CA LEU A 165 -3.71 2.78 23.02
C LEU A 165 -2.88 2.35 24.23
N ALA A 166 -1.58 2.14 24.04
CA ALA A 166 -0.66 1.79 25.14
C ALA A 166 -0.52 2.89 26.20
N ASP A 167 -0.82 4.14 25.87
CA ASP A 167 -0.81 5.24 26.85
C ASP A 167 -1.95 5.17 27.88
N SER A 168 -3.01 4.38 27.59
CA SER A 168 -4.21 4.31 28.44
C SER A 168 -4.66 2.90 28.81
N HIS A 169 -3.99 1.86 28.28
CA HIS A 169 -4.39 0.47 28.50
C HIS A 169 -3.20 -0.37 28.95
N GLU A 170 -3.40 -1.14 30.03
CA GLU A 170 -2.41 -2.12 30.51
C GLU A 170 -2.34 -3.36 29.61
N LYS A 171 -3.44 -3.68 28.91
CA LYS A 171 -3.57 -4.83 28.02
C LYS A 171 -4.30 -4.44 26.74
N LEU A 172 -3.85 -5.00 25.59
CA LEU A 172 -4.49 -4.87 24.31
C LEU A 172 -4.70 -6.25 23.67
N THR A 173 -5.92 -6.54 23.24
CA THR A 173 -6.23 -7.79 22.52
C THR A 173 -5.99 -7.58 21.03
N VAL A 174 -5.16 -8.44 20.41
CA VAL A 174 -4.73 -8.34 19.01
C VAL A 174 -4.79 -9.69 18.32
N VAL A 175 -5.29 -9.71 17.08
CA VAL A 175 -5.44 -10.91 16.26
C VAL A 175 -4.10 -11.59 15.99
N ASP A 176 -4.04 -12.93 16.14
CA ASP A 176 -2.83 -13.76 16.02
C ASP A 176 -2.91 -14.86 14.94
N ASP A 177 -4.03 -14.95 14.24
CA ASP A 177 -4.29 -15.94 13.18
C ASP A 177 -4.28 -15.33 11.76
N GLN A 178 -3.80 -14.09 11.62
CA GLN A 178 -3.55 -13.42 10.35
C GLN A 178 -2.05 -13.14 10.24
N THR A 179 -1.41 -13.66 9.19
CA THR A 179 0.04 -13.52 8.99
C THR A 179 0.36 -12.79 7.70
N GLY A 180 1.23 -11.80 7.78
CA GLY A 180 1.66 -10.98 6.65
C GLY A 180 3.02 -10.32 6.88
N SER A 181 3.28 -9.24 6.16
CA SER A 181 4.48 -8.41 6.34
C SER A 181 4.09 -6.96 6.48
N PRO A 182 4.53 -6.27 7.55
CA PRO A 182 4.46 -4.81 7.61
C PRO A 182 5.27 -4.18 6.48
N THR A 183 4.83 -3.01 5.98
CA THR A 183 5.51 -2.27 4.92
C THR A 183 5.68 -0.81 5.29
N TYR A 184 6.94 -0.38 5.45
CA TYR A 184 7.31 1.00 5.74
C TYR A 184 7.33 1.84 4.45
N THR A 185 6.59 2.94 4.44
CA THR A 185 6.38 3.75 3.23
C THR A 185 7.65 4.34 2.63
N PRO A 186 8.69 4.78 3.39
CA PRO A 186 9.97 5.18 2.80
C PRO A 186 10.70 4.06 2.04
N ASP A 187 10.63 2.82 2.53
CA ASP A 187 11.24 1.68 1.85
C ASP A 187 10.51 1.37 0.53
N LEU A 188 9.17 1.37 0.57
CA LEU A 188 8.34 1.16 -0.61
C LEU A 188 8.52 2.32 -1.62
N ALA A 189 8.59 3.57 -1.15
CA ALA A 189 8.85 4.73 -2.00
C ALA A 189 10.21 4.65 -2.71
N ARG A 190 11.26 4.14 -2.02
CA ARG A 190 12.56 3.88 -2.65
C ARG A 190 12.40 2.93 -3.85
N LEU A 191 11.77 1.77 -3.63
CA LEU A 191 11.57 0.78 -4.68
C LEU A 191 10.76 1.34 -5.86
N ILE A 192 9.67 2.06 -5.59
CA ILE A 192 8.84 2.70 -6.63
C ILE A 192 9.67 3.69 -7.46
N CYS A 193 10.49 4.52 -6.80
CA CYS A 193 11.36 5.47 -7.51
C CYS A 193 12.45 4.76 -8.34
N ASP A 194 12.92 3.59 -7.91
CA ASP A 194 13.84 2.76 -8.69
C ASP A 194 13.11 2.13 -9.90
N MET A 195 11.89 1.63 -9.72
CA MET A 195 11.07 1.02 -10.78
C MET A 195 10.79 1.99 -11.93
N ILE A 196 10.36 3.21 -11.64
CA ILE A 196 10.00 4.19 -12.69
C ILE A 196 11.21 4.62 -13.56
N LYS A 197 12.44 4.39 -13.11
CA LYS A 197 13.68 4.62 -13.87
C LYS A 197 14.03 3.48 -14.83
N THR A 198 13.26 2.39 -14.81
CA THR A 198 13.46 1.20 -15.66
C THR A 198 12.31 1.01 -16.65
N GLU A 199 12.43 -0.01 -17.49
CA GLU A 199 11.35 -0.51 -18.36
C GLU A 199 10.93 -1.94 -17.98
N LYS A 200 11.18 -2.33 -16.72
CA LYS A 200 10.85 -3.67 -16.19
C LYS A 200 9.38 -3.71 -15.76
N TYR A 201 8.48 -3.45 -16.72
CA TYR A 201 7.04 -3.41 -16.49
C TYR A 201 6.49 -4.74 -16.02
N GLY A 202 5.38 -4.73 -15.27
CA GLY A 202 4.71 -5.94 -14.79
C GLY A 202 4.17 -5.84 -13.38
N THR A 203 3.84 -7.00 -12.80
CA THR A 203 3.29 -7.11 -11.44
C THR A 203 4.38 -7.51 -10.45
N TYR A 204 4.39 -6.86 -9.30
CA TYR A 204 5.38 -7.06 -8.23
C TYR A 204 4.70 -7.17 -6.87
N HIS A 205 5.30 -7.96 -5.99
CA HIS A 205 5.02 -7.95 -4.57
C HIS A 205 6.10 -7.17 -3.84
N ALA A 206 5.71 -6.21 -3.00
CA ALA A 206 6.65 -5.37 -2.27
C ALA A 206 6.16 -5.13 -0.84
N SER A 207 6.85 -5.74 0.11
CA SER A 207 6.71 -5.51 1.55
C SER A 207 8.09 -5.67 2.21
N ASN A 208 8.25 -5.18 3.43
CA ASN A 208 9.50 -5.44 4.16
C ASN A 208 9.70 -6.94 4.37
N GLU A 209 10.97 -7.38 4.51
CA GLU A 209 11.31 -8.79 4.69
C GLU A 209 10.86 -9.34 6.04
N GLY A 210 10.60 -10.64 6.07
CA GLY A 210 10.05 -11.36 7.21
C GLY A 210 8.53 -11.37 7.23
N TYR A 211 7.97 -12.26 8.02
CA TYR A 211 6.54 -12.41 8.26
C TYR A 211 6.27 -12.39 9.74
N CYS A 212 5.11 -11.89 10.14
CA CYS A 212 4.63 -11.90 11.51
C CYS A 212 3.08 -11.91 11.53
N THR A 213 2.49 -12.22 12.68
CA THR A 213 1.08 -11.97 12.95
C THR A 213 0.89 -10.52 13.42
N TRP A 214 -0.35 -10.05 13.45
CA TRP A 214 -0.64 -8.74 14.04
C TRP A 214 -0.27 -8.66 15.52
N ALA A 215 -0.48 -9.73 16.28
CA ALA A 215 -0.08 -9.81 17.69
C ALA A 215 1.44 -9.76 17.86
N GLU A 216 2.20 -10.47 17.02
CA GLU A 216 3.67 -10.40 17.02
C GLU A 216 4.16 -9.00 16.65
N PHE A 217 3.55 -8.37 15.64
CA PHE A 217 3.88 -6.99 15.27
C PHE A 217 3.60 -6.03 16.42
N ALA A 218 2.43 -6.15 17.09
CA ALA A 218 2.09 -5.34 18.26
C ALA A 218 3.07 -5.53 19.42
N LYS A 219 3.48 -6.78 19.73
CA LYS A 219 4.48 -7.08 20.75
C LYS A 219 5.81 -6.41 20.47
N GLU A 220 6.24 -6.45 19.22
CA GLU A 220 7.51 -5.82 18.80
C GLU A 220 7.42 -4.28 18.87
N ILE A 221 6.26 -3.69 18.52
CA ILE A 221 6.01 -2.25 18.71
C ILE A 221 6.17 -1.87 20.20
N MET A 222 5.54 -2.61 21.11
CA MET A 222 5.66 -2.35 22.56
C MET A 222 7.11 -2.47 23.02
N ARG A 223 7.80 -3.54 22.61
CA ARG A 223 9.20 -3.79 22.98
C ARG A 223 10.13 -2.67 22.52
N GLN A 224 10.05 -2.26 21.25
CA GLN A 224 10.95 -1.24 20.70
C GLN A 224 10.61 0.17 21.24
N ALA A 225 9.34 0.47 21.50
CA ALA A 225 8.91 1.74 22.07
C ALA A 225 9.03 1.80 23.62
N GLY A 226 9.54 0.75 24.29
CA GLY A 226 9.67 0.72 25.74
C GLY A 226 8.33 0.79 26.51
N LYS A 227 7.23 0.30 25.91
CA LYS A 227 5.89 0.30 26.53
C LYS A 227 5.67 -1.00 27.29
N ALA A 228 5.06 -0.90 28.49
CA ALA A 228 4.76 -2.05 29.36
C ALA A 228 3.43 -2.75 29.05
N THR A 229 2.64 -2.24 28.10
CA THR A 229 1.33 -2.77 27.73
C THR A 229 1.43 -4.21 27.24
N GLU A 230 0.69 -5.11 27.86
CA GLU A 230 0.62 -6.52 27.51
C GLU A 230 -0.20 -6.72 26.22
N ILE A 231 0.35 -7.45 25.25
CA ILE A 231 -0.41 -7.86 24.06
C ILE A 231 -0.96 -9.26 24.25
N VAL A 232 -2.29 -9.36 24.32
CA VAL A 232 -3.05 -10.60 24.47
C VAL A 232 -3.48 -11.07 23.09
N PRO A 233 -2.99 -12.22 22.60
CA PRO A 233 -3.39 -12.73 21.31
C PRO A 233 -4.84 -13.23 21.34
N CYS A 234 -5.58 -13.05 20.23
CA CYS A 234 -6.90 -13.59 20.01
C CYS A 234 -7.04 -14.12 18.57
N THR A 235 -8.10 -14.85 18.30
CA THR A 235 -8.44 -15.28 16.94
C THR A 235 -9.29 -14.23 16.22
N THR A 236 -9.32 -14.28 14.89
CA THR A 236 -10.23 -13.46 14.08
C THR A 236 -11.70 -13.65 14.47
N ALA A 237 -12.08 -14.88 14.89
CA ALA A 237 -13.45 -15.17 15.33
C ALA A 237 -13.82 -14.45 16.65
N GLU A 238 -12.85 -14.22 17.53
CA GLU A 238 -13.01 -13.48 18.79
C GLU A 238 -12.97 -11.97 18.61
N TYR A 239 -12.45 -11.49 17.47
CA TYR A 239 -12.36 -10.07 17.14
C TYR A 239 -13.18 -9.76 15.88
N PRO A 240 -14.50 -9.58 16.00
CA PRO A 240 -15.37 -9.40 14.85
C PRO A 240 -15.01 -8.13 14.07
N ALA A 241 -14.79 -8.27 12.77
CA ALA A 241 -14.59 -7.20 11.83
C ALA A 241 -15.64 -7.33 10.72
N LYS A 242 -16.07 -6.22 10.13
CA LYS A 242 -17.11 -6.24 9.10
C LYS A 242 -16.63 -6.88 7.82
N ALA A 243 -15.46 -6.48 7.36
CA ALA A 243 -14.83 -7.06 6.18
C ALA A 243 -14.04 -8.32 6.57
N LYS A 244 -14.21 -9.39 5.82
CA LYS A 244 -13.39 -10.60 5.97
C LYS A 244 -11.94 -10.29 5.58
N ARG A 245 -11.01 -10.54 6.48
CA ARG A 245 -9.58 -10.35 6.26
C ARG A 245 -8.88 -11.65 5.90
N PRO A 246 -7.86 -11.62 5.01
CA PRO A 246 -7.09 -12.81 4.66
C PRO A 246 -6.29 -13.32 5.88
N GLY A 247 -6.34 -14.64 6.14
CA GLY A 247 -5.47 -15.26 7.16
C GLY A 247 -4.02 -15.36 6.71
N ASN A 248 -3.79 -15.43 5.39
CA ASN A 248 -2.46 -15.48 4.79
C ASN A 248 -2.26 -14.32 3.82
N SER A 249 -1.43 -13.37 4.21
CA SER A 249 -0.97 -12.20 3.43
C SER A 249 0.55 -12.23 3.21
N ARG A 250 1.16 -13.43 3.22
CA ARG A 250 2.59 -13.58 2.95
C ARG A 250 2.83 -13.41 1.45
N LEU A 251 3.31 -12.26 1.04
CA LEU A 251 3.68 -11.99 -0.35
C LEU A 251 5.09 -12.50 -0.63
N SER A 252 5.28 -13.35 -1.65
CA SER A 252 6.61 -13.74 -2.13
C SER A 252 7.26 -12.56 -2.84
N LYS A 253 8.51 -12.26 -2.51
CA LYS A 253 9.28 -11.18 -3.12
C LYS A 253 10.23 -11.68 -4.23
N LYS A 254 10.10 -12.95 -4.61
CA LYS A 254 10.93 -13.55 -5.67
C LYS A 254 10.89 -12.75 -6.97
N CYS A 255 9.75 -12.16 -7.30
CA CYS A 255 9.59 -11.30 -8.48
C CYS A 255 10.52 -10.08 -8.49
N LEU A 256 10.94 -9.57 -7.33
CA LEU A 256 11.92 -8.48 -7.23
C LEU A 256 13.32 -8.99 -7.61
N ASP A 257 13.71 -10.16 -7.09
CA ASP A 257 15.00 -10.78 -7.41
C ASP A 257 15.10 -11.10 -8.90
N ASP A 258 14.05 -11.73 -9.45
CA ASP A 258 13.99 -12.10 -10.88
C ASP A 258 14.12 -10.86 -11.79
N ALA A 259 13.63 -9.72 -11.34
CA ALA A 259 13.75 -8.45 -12.06
C ALA A 259 15.02 -7.66 -11.70
N GLY A 260 15.81 -8.10 -10.72
CA GLY A 260 17.01 -7.42 -10.25
C GLY A 260 16.71 -6.11 -9.53
N PHE A 261 15.63 -6.07 -8.75
CA PHE A 261 15.34 -5.00 -7.79
C PHE A 261 15.78 -5.42 -6.39
N ASP A 262 16.32 -4.47 -5.64
CA ASP A 262 16.65 -4.72 -4.23
C ASP A 262 15.38 -4.89 -3.39
N ARG A 263 15.35 -5.95 -2.59
CA ARG A 263 14.30 -6.17 -1.59
C ARG A 263 14.28 -5.06 -0.55
N LEU A 264 13.16 -4.92 0.14
CA LEU A 264 13.05 -4.02 1.27
C LEU A 264 13.74 -4.62 2.50
N PRO A 265 14.27 -3.80 3.43
CA PRO A 265 14.86 -4.30 4.69
C PRO A 265 13.89 -5.12 5.55
N PRO A 266 14.38 -5.84 6.59
CA PRO A 266 13.52 -6.52 7.55
C PRO A 266 12.52 -5.56 8.21
N TRP A 267 11.29 -6.03 8.48
CA TRP A 267 10.24 -5.19 9.05
C TRP A 267 10.57 -4.68 10.46
N GLN A 268 11.39 -5.41 11.24
CA GLN A 268 11.83 -4.96 12.56
C GLN A 268 12.77 -3.74 12.47
N ASP A 269 13.67 -3.73 11.49
CA ASP A 269 14.51 -2.56 11.18
C ASP A 269 13.66 -1.38 10.70
N ALA A 270 12.70 -1.64 9.82
CA ALA A 270 11.75 -0.64 9.34
C ALA A 270 10.96 -0.01 10.49
N LEU A 271 10.50 -0.82 11.45
CA LEU A 271 9.82 -0.34 12.66
C LEU A 271 10.75 0.53 13.51
N ALA A 272 12.01 0.12 13.73
CA ALA A 272 12.97 0.90 14.50
C ALA A 272 13.21 2.29 13.87
N ARG A 273 13.35 2.35 12.54
CA ARG A 273 13.51 3.62 11.82
C ARG A 273 12.25 4.50 11.93
N PHE A 274 11.06 3.89 11.88
CA PHE A 274 9.80 4.61 12.04
C PHE A 274 9.62 5.17 13.46
N LEU A 275 9.94 4.39 14.50
CA LEU A 275 9.86 4.86 15.89
C LEU A 275 10.84 6.00 16.14
N LYS A 276 12.05 5.94 15.55
CA LYS A 276 13.00 7.05 15.60
C LYS A 276 12.47 8.30 14.89
N GLU A 277 11.79 8.15 13.75
CA GLU A 277 11.14 9.27 13.04
C GLU A 277 10.00 9.88 13.86
N LEU A 278 9.37 9.11 14.75
CA LEU A 278 8.38 9.59 15.71
C LEU A 278 8.97 10.15 17.03
N ASP A 279 10.31 10.21 17.14
CA ASP A 279 11.02 10.59 18.39
C ASP A 279 10.66 9.69 19.60
N LEU A 280 10.40 8.39 19.36
CA LEU A 280 9.98 7.41 20.38
C LEU A 280 10.97 6.25 20.57
N ALA A 281 12.19 6.34 20.01
CA ALA A 281 13.23 5.31 20.11
C ALA A 281 14.57 5.91 20.56
#